data_9cd55e39ba146591a2d2f2f515b67ed5
#
_entry.id   9cd55e39ba146591a2d2f2f515b67ed5
#
_cell.length_a   1.000
_cell.length_b   1.000
_cell.length_c   1.000
_cell.angle_alpha   90.00
_cell.angle_beta   90.00
_cell.angle_gamma   90.00
#
_symmetry.space_group_name_H-M   'P 1'
#
loop_
_entity.id
_entity.type
_entity.pdbx_description
1 polymer ?
#
loop_
_entity_poly.entity_id
_entity_poly.type
_entity_poly.pdbx_seq_one_letter_code
_entity_poly.pdbx_strand_id
1 'polypeptide(L)'
;LSTVGTVTEIYDYLRLLYARIGHPHCHQCGLVVKPQDITQIVSSTVDLCVAHPEYTKKKGTRIMILSPIAKNKKGEFKELFSNLHKKGILECRVDGQILKTNTTQTLFKNNRHNIEAVLDKLVIGSVQSKPEYEKQRLTESIERALDISSGEVIVSIVTDPSFSFPDNPKQLEDHLFSQNLS
;
A
#
# COMPACT_ATOMS: atom_id res chain seq x y z
N LEU A 1 -36.83 -4.34 8.76
CA LEU A 1 -37.58 -4.49 7.51
C LEU A 1 -36.94 -5.59 6.70
N SER A 2 -37.58 -6.78 6.62
CA SER A 2 -37.13 -7.88 5.78
C SER A 2 -37.45 -7.53 4.32
N THR A 3 -36.47 -7.58 3.45
CA THR A 3 -36.70 -7.42 2.02
C THR A 3 -37.09 -8.77 1.39
N VAL A 4 -37.79 -8.75 0.25
CA VAL A 4 -38.15 -9.97 -0.48
C VAL A 4 -36.93 -10.85 -0.72
N GLY A 5 -35.77 -10.27 -1.05
CA GLY A 5 -34.53 -10.99 -1.28
C GLY A 5 -33.98 -11.77 -0.07
N THR A 6 -34.23 -11.29 1.16
CA THR A 6 -33.81 -11.99 2.39
C THR A 6 -34.79 -13.08 2.80
N VAL A 7 -36.09 -12.91 2.52
CA VAL A 7 -37.13 -13.89 2.87
C VAL A 7 -37.14 -15.09 1.90
N THR A 8 -36.77 -14.87 0.65
CA THR A 8 -36.78 -15.88 -0.43
C THR A 8 -35.42 -16.56 -0.65
N GLU A 9 -34.40 -16.29 0.18
CA GLU A 9 -33.02 -16.76 0.01
C GLU A 9 -32.35 -16.38 -1.32
N ILE A 10 -33.03 -15.60 -2.17
CA ILE A 10 -32.49 -15.12 -3.47
C ILE A 10 -31.19 -14.37 -3.26
N TYR A 11 -31.08 -13.63 -2.17
CA TYR A 11 -29.86 -12.89 -1.84
C TYR A 11 -28.64 -13.82 -1.66
N ASP A 12 -28.79 -14.97 -1.05
CA ASP A 12 -27.71 -15.92 -0.83
C ASP A 12 -27.28 -16.59 -2.15
N TYR A 13 -28.25 -16.91 -3.03
CA TYR A 13 -27.94 -17.39 -4.37
C TYR A 13 -27.22 -16.33 -5.21
N LEU A 14 -27.63 -15.07 -5.13
CA LEU A 14 -26.94 -13.97 -5.82
C LEU A 14 -25.52 -13.77 -5.29
N ARG A 15 -25.32 -13.86 -3.98
CA ARG A 15 -23.96 -13.78 -3.41
C ARG A 15 -23.05 -14.89 -3.95
N LEU A 16 -23.53 -16.13 -3.99
CA LEU A 16 -22.77 -17.25 -4.55
C LEU A 16 -22.50 -17.07 -6.04
N LEU A 17 -23.48 -16.59 -6.78
CA LEU A 17 -23.34 -16.31 -8.21
C LEU A 17 -22.28 -15.24 -8.46
N TYR A 18 -22.42 -14.08 -7.82
CA TYR A 18 -21.45 -12.98 -7.95
C TYR A 18 -20.07 -13.32 -7.44
N ALA A 19 -19.96 -14.16 -6.41
CA ALA A 19 -18.66 -14.64 -5.93
C ALA A 19 -17.93 -15.53 -6.96
N ARG A 20 -18.67 -16.23 -7.84
CA ARG A 20 -18.10 -17.15 -8.83
C ARG A 20 -17.85 -16.51 -10.21
N ILE A 21 -18.76 -15.67 -10.66
CA ILE A 21 -18.74 -15.12 -12.03
C ILE A 21 -18.74 -13.58 -12.07
N GLY A 22 -18.89 -12.94 -10.93
CA GLY A 22 -18.87 -11.47 -10.83
C GLY A 22 -17.49 -10.92 -11.13
N HIS A 23 -17.45 -9.81 -11.86
CA HIS A 23 -16.24 -9.00 -12.02
C HIS A 23 -16.30 -7.83 -11.05
N PRO A 24 -15.43 -7.79 -10.01
CA PRO A 24 -15.44 -6.69 -9.08
C PRO A 24 -15.00 -5.40 -9.77
N HIS A 25 -15.70 -4.33 -9.46
CA HIS A 25 -15.39 -3.00 -9.97
C HIS A 25 -15.09 -2.07 -8.78
N CYS A 26 -14.14 -1.16 -8.98
CA CYS A 26 -13.85 -0.12 -7.99
C CYS A 26 -15.09 0.76 -7.79
N HIS A 27 -15.53 0.93 -6.56
CA HIS A 27 -16.72 1.73 -6.25
C HIS A 27 -16.53 3.25 -6.49
N GLN A 28 -15.28 3.70 -6.61
CA GLN A 28 -14.95 5.11 -6.86
C GLN A 28 -14.82 5.43 -8.36
N CYS A 29 -14.11 4.59 -9.12
CA CYS A 29 -13.81 4.86 -10.53
C CYS A 29 -14.48 3.90 -11.52
N GLY A 30 -15.18 2.85 -11.05
CA GLY A 30 -15.90 1.88 -11.89
C GLY A 30 -14.99 0.92 -12.68
N LEU A 31 -13.68 1.02 -12.56
CA LEU A 31 -12.74 0.14 -13.27
C LEU A 31 -12.81 -1.29 -12.72
N VAL A 32 -12.64 -2.28 -13.62
CA VAL A 32 -12.56 -3.69 -13.22
C VAL A 32 -11.33 -3.90 -12.34
N VAL A 33 -11.55 -4.43 -11.13
CA VAL A 33 -10.47 -4.85 -10.23
C VAL A 33 -10.07 -6.27 -10.60
N LYS A 34 -8.84 -6.45 -11.06
CA LYS A 34 -8.24 -7.77 -11.33
C LYS A 34 -7.11 -8.03 -10.36
N PRO A 35 -6.92 -9.30 -9.91
CA PRO A 35 -5.69 -9.65 -9.20
C PRO A 35 -4.51 -9.35 -10.11
N GLN A 36 -3.49 -8.74 -9.56
CA GLN A 36 -2.27 -8.44 -10.30
C GLN A 36 -1.16 -9.34 -9.81
N ASP A 37 -0.40 -9.94 -10.73
CA ASP A 37 0.84 -10.59 -10.35
C ASP A 37 1.94 -9.54 -10.04
N ILE A 38 3.02 -10.00 -9.43
CA ILE A 38 4.13 -9.13 -9.02
C ILE A 38 4.69 -8.34 -10.21
N THR A 39 4.82 -8.99 -11.35
CA THR A 39 5.37 -8.37 -12.58
C THR A 39 4.47 -7.23 -13.07
N GLN A 40 3.15 -7.44 -13.01
CA GLN A 40 2.15 -6.42 -13.36
C GLN A 40 2.17 -5.25 -12.38
N ILE A 41 2.28 -5.52 -11.06
CA ILE A 41 2.39 -4.47 -10.04
C ILE A 41 3.65 -3.63 -10.25
N VAL A 42 4.79 -4.28 -10.50
CA VAL A 42 6.06 -3.61 -10.78
C VAL A 42 5.96 -2.74 -12.04
N SER A 43 5.42 -3.30 -13.14
CA SER A 43 5.25 -2.55 -14.40
C SER A 43 4.33 -1.34 -14.19
N SER A 44 3.16 -1.55 -13.58
CA SER A 44 2.20 -0.47 -13.29
C SER A 44 2.81 0.61 -12.39
N THR A 45 3.66 0.23 -11.43
CA THR A 45 4.37 1.17 -10.56
C THR A 45 5.36 2.02 -11.36
N VAL A 46 6.14 1.41 -12.26
CA VAL A 46 7.07 2.13 -13.11
C VAL A 46 6.33 3.09 -14.03
N ASP A 47 5.27 2.63 -14.70
CA ASP A 47 4.45 3.45 -15.61
C ASP A 47 3.84 4.65 -14.87
N LEU A 48 3.32 4.42 -13.67
CA LEU A 48 2.80 5.46 -12.79
C LEU A 48 3.86 6.50 -12.45
N CYS A 49 5.07 6.06 -12.09
CA CYS A 49 6.16 6.95 -11.73
C CYS A 49 6.65 7.78 -12.91
N VAL A 50 6.76 7.18 -14.09
CA VAL A 50 7.21 7.85 -15.32
C VAL A 50 6.19 8.86 -15.81
N ALA A 51 4.91 8.56 -15.72
CA ALA A 51 3.81 9.47 -16.08
C ALA A 51 3.64 10.63 -15.09
N HIS A 52 4.15 10.50 -13.87
CA HIS A 52 3.95 11.52 -12.83
C HIS A 52 4.75 12.79 -13.10
N PRO A 53 4.18 14.02 -12.92
CA PRO A 53 4.86 15.30 -13.16
C PRO A 53 6.16 15.49 -12.37
N GLU A 54 6.30 14.85 -11.21
CA GLU A 54 7.53 14.90 -10.40
C GLU A 54 8.73 14.24 -11.09
N TYR A 55 8.49 13.27 -12.00
CA TYR A 55 9.54 12.57 -12.73
C TYR A 55 10.48 13.54 -13.47
N THR A 56 9.91 14.47 -14.21
CA THR A 56 10.67 15.45 -14.99
C THR A 56 11.22 16.60 -14.14
N LYS A 57 10.47 17.05 -13.13
CA LYS A 57 10.87 18.17 -12.26
C LYS A 57 12.06 17.84 -11.38
N LYS A 58 12.14 16.59 -10.85
CA LYS A 58 13.10 16.20 -9.82
C LYS A 58 14.08 15.11 -10.26
N LYS A 59 14.19 14.86 -11.56
CA LYS A 59 15.05 13.79 -12.10
C LYS A 59 14.73 12.42 -11.49
N GLY A 60 13.47 12.07 -11.47
CA GLY A 60 12.93 10.83 -10.94
C GLY A 60 11.79 11.05 -9.95
N THR A 61 10.93 10.06 -9.83
CA THR A 61 9.78 10.07 -8.92
C THR A 61 10.15 9.36 -7.61
N ARG A 62 9.98 10.06 -6.49
CA ARG A 62 10.22 9.53 -5.15
C ARG A 62 8.99 8.73 -4.71
N ILE A 63 9.20 7.50 -4.29
CA ILE A 63 8.14 6.62 -3.81
C ILE A 63 8.50 5.94 -2.51
N MET A 64 7.49 5.59 -1.72
CA MET A 64 7.60 4.67 -0.60
C MET A 64 6.81 3.41 -0.92
N ILE A 65 7.38 2.26 -0.61
CA ILE A 65 6.71 0.97 -0.66
C ILE A 65 6.21 0.64 0.74
N LEU A 66 4.90 0.53 0.88
CA LEU A 66 4.24 0.36 2.17
C LEU A 66 3.43 -0.94 2.16
N SER A 67 3.46 -1.65 3.28
CA SER A 67 2.64 -2.84 3.52
C SER A 67 1.56 -2.51 4.55
N PRO A 68 0.26 -2.55 4.20
CA PRO A 68 -0.82 -2.31 5.15
C PRO A 68 -0.93 -3.47 6.15
N ILE A 69 -0.82 -3.17 7.44
CA ILE A 69 -0.86 -4.18 8.51
C ILE A 69 -2.13 -4.06 9.35
N ALA A 70 -2.53 -2.85 9.66
CA ALA A 70 -3.76 -2.59 10.38
C ALA A 70 -4.56 -1.50 9.65
N LYS A 71 -5.80 -1.83 9.30
CA LYS A 71 -6.74 -0.90 8.67
C LYS A 71 -7.89 -0.63 9.65
N ASN A 72 -7.99 0.60 10.12
CA ASN A 72 -9.08 1.07 10.99
C ASN A 72 -9.27 0.19 12.26
N LYS A 73 -8.18 -0.29 12.87
CA LYS A 73 -8.20 -1.18 14.03
C LYS A 73 -7.88 -0.42 15.33
N LYS A 74 -8.58 -0.79 16.41
CA LYS A 74 -8.30 -0.28 17.76
C LYS A 74 -7.16 -1.09 18.41
N GLY A 75 -6.32 -0.43 19.21
CA GLY A 75 -5.27 -1.10 19.97
C GLY A 75 -4.07 -0.21 20.26
N GLU A 76 -3.20 -0.66 21.14
CA GLU A 76 -1.92 0.02 21.47
C GLU A 76 -0.78 -0.40 20.53
N PHE A 77 -0.88 -1.55 19.87
CA PHE A 77 0.05 -2.10 18.87
C PHE A 77 1.52 -2.23 19.29
N LYS A 78 1.83 -2.25 20.61
CA LYS A 78 3.21 -2.37 21.12
C LYS A 78 3.94 -3.61 20.60
N GLU A 79 3.27 -4.77 20.65
CA GLU A 79 3.83 -6.02 20.16
C GLU A 79 4.03 -6.00 18.64
N LEU A 80 3.12 -5.36 17.91
CA LEU A 80 3.25 -5.18 16.46
C LEU A 80 4.52 -4.41 16.12
N PHE A 81 4.76 -3.27 16.73
CA PHE A 81 5.97 -2.48 16.49
C PHE A 81 7.24 -3.24 16.86
N SER A 82 7.24 -3.96 18.00
CA SER A 82 8.37 -4.82 18.39
C SER A 82 8.63 -5.92 17.35
N ASN A 83 7.60 -6.55 16.84
CA ASN A 83 7.73 -7.60 15.83
C ASN A 83 8.22 -7.06 14.49
N LEU A 84 7.75 -5.89 14.06
CA LEU A 84 8.24 -5.22 12.87
C LEU A 84 9.73 -4.88 13.00
N HIS A 85 10.13 -4.34 14.14
CA HIS A 85 11.53 -4.03 14.41
C HIS A 85 12.43 -5.27 14.35
N LYS A 86 12.01 -6.38 14.98
CA LYS A 86 12.72 -7.68 14.91
C LYS A 86 12.87 -8.21 13.49
N LYS A 87 11.92 -7.93 12.60
CA LYS A 87 11.96 -8.27 11.17
C LYS A 87 12.80 -7.28 10.34
N GLY A 88 13.48 -6.31 10.96
CA GLY A 88 14.30 -5.32 10.30
C GLY A 88 13.52 -4.20 9.61
N ILE A 89 12.24 -4.02 9.96
CA ILE A 89 11.42 -2.90 9.47
C ILE A 89 11.55 -1.78 10.50
N LEU A 90 12.27 -0.73 10.12
CA LEU A 90 12.67 0.32 11.04
C LEU A 90 11.66 1.47 11.16
N GLU A 91 10.77 1.60 10.17
CA GLU A 91 9.79 2.68 10.10
C GLU A 91 8.41 2.13 9.77
N CYS A 92 7.39 2.79 10.25
CA CYS A 92 5.99 2.57 9.87
C CYS A 92 5.28 3.91 9.73
N ARG A 93 4.27 3.95 8.86
CA ARG A 93 3.34 5.06 8.77
C ARG A 93 2.14 4.74 9.66
N VAL A 94 1.87 5.61 10.62
CA VAL A 94 0.72 5.51 11.53
C VAL A 94 -0.13 6.76 11.35
N ASP A 95 -1.36 6.58 10.91
CA ASP A 95 -2.32 7.68 10.68
C ASP A 95 -1.72 8.82 9.84
N GLY A 96 -0.93 8.44 8.83
CA GLY A 96 -0.28 9.37 7.91
C GLY A 96 1.10 9.91 8.37
N GLN A 97 1.57 9.58 9.57
CA GLN A 97 2.86 10.03 10.09
C GLN A 97 3.88 8.90 10.12
N ILE A 98 5.12 9.18 9.68
CA ILE A 98 6.21 8.22 9.76
C ILE A 98 6.79 8.18 11.18
N LEU A 99 6.79 7.00 11.76
CA LEU A 99 7.31 6.72 13.09
C LEU A 99 8.36 5.60 13.03
N LYS A 100 9.36 5.67 13.90
CA LYS A 100 10.34 4.59 14.06
C LYS A 100 9.74 3.45 14.89
N THR A 101 9.96 2.22 14.51
CA THR A 101 9.41 1.02 15.19
C THR A 101 10.06 0.73 16.54
N ASN A 102 11.24 1.30 16.81
CA ASN A 102 11.94 1.17 18.10
C ASN A 102 11.54 2.21 19.15
N THR A 103 10.65 3.14 18.80
CA THR A 103 10.17 4.15 19.76
C THR A 103 9.08 3.56 20.65
N THR A 104 9.09 3.95 21.93
CA THR A 104 8.08 3.59 22.94
C THR A 104 6.78 4.40 22.79
N GLN A 105 6.43 4.79 21.55
CA GLN A 105 5.17 5.48 21.33
C GLN A 105 4.01 4.53 21.59
N THR A 106 3.16 4.93 22.54
CA THR A 106 1.94 4.20 22.87
C THR A 106 0.79 4.85 22.12
N LEU A 107 0.16 4.08 21.23
CA LEU A 107 -1.07 4.52 20.58
C LEU A 107 -2.23 4.40 21.57
N PHE A 108 -3.22 5.28 21.42
CA PHE A 108 -4.39 5.25 22.28
C PHE A 108 -5.27 4.03 21.98
N LYS A 109 -5.44 3.15 22.97
CA LYS A 109 -6.16 1.87 22.85
C LYS A 109 -7.56 2.00 22.26
N ASN A 110 -8.26 3.09 22.55
CA ASN A 110 -9.65 3.30 22.13
C ASN A 110 -9.78 3.93 20.74
N ASN A 111 -8.70 4.49 20.20
CA ASN A 111 -8.70 5.09 18.87
C ASN A 111 -8.49 4.03 17.80
N ARG A 112 -9.03 4.32 16.62
CA ARG A 112 -8.80 3.50 15.44
C ARG A 112 -7.57 4.01 14.71
N HIS A 113 -6.69 3.11 14.33
CA HIS A 113 -5.44 3.42 13.68
C HIS A 113 -5.29 2.69 12.36
N ASN A 114 -4.65 3.35 11.40
CA ASN A 114 -4.12 2.75 10.18
C ASN A 114 -2.61 2.65 10.34
N ILE A 115 -2.07 1.45 10.14
CA ILE A 115 -0.63 1.19 10.30
C ILE A 115 -0.12 0.48 9.05
N GLU A 116 0.85 1.10 8.38
CA GLU A 116 1.55 0.51 7.25
C GLU A 116 3.06 0.44 7.56
N ALA A 117 3.67 -0.72 7.30
CA ALA A 117 5.11 -0.87 7.39
C ALA A 117 5.81 -0.21 6.19
N VAL A 118 6.85 0.58 6.42
CA VAL A 118 7.68 1.16 5.36
C VAL A 118 8.76 0.15 5.00
N LEU A 119 8.65 -0.44 3.80
CA LEU A 119 9.61 -1.46 3.34
C LEU A 119 10.81 -0.83 2.66
N ASP A 120 10.57 0.19 1.84
CA ASP A 120 11.62 0.89 1.13
C ASP A 120 11.22 2.31 0.72
N LYS A 121 12.23 3.14 0.48
CA LYS A 121 12.15 4.51 -0.06
C LYS A 121 13.01 4.57 -1.31
N LEU A 122 12.40 4.75 -2.48
CA LEU A 122 13.04 4.67 -3.78
C LEU A 122 12.86 5.96 -4.58
N VAL A 123 13.78 6.18 -5.52
CA VAL A 123 13.63 7.20 -6.56
C VAL A 123 13.67 6.47 -7.90
N ILE A 124 12.55 6.42 -8.59
CA ILE A 124 12.42 5.76 -9.89
C ILE A 124 12.80 6.74 -11.00
N GLY A 125 13.71 6.30 -11.89
CA GLY A 125 14.21 7.12 -13.00
C GLY A 125 15.30 8.12 -12.58
N SER A 126 16.04 7.83 -11.52
CA SER A 126 17.20 8.61 -11.11
C SER A 126 18.33 8.50 -12.15
N VAL A 127 18.91 9.63 -12.53
CA VAL A 127 20.07 9.67 -13.45
C VAL A 127 21.30 8.94 -12.87
N GLN A 128 21.34 8.75 -11.56
CA GLN A 128 22.46 8.12 -10.84
C GLN A 128 22.33 6.60 -10.71
N SER A 129 21.17 6.04 -11.01
CA SER A 129 20.86 4.63 -10.81
C SER A 129 20.68 3.91 -12.14
N LYS A 130 21.09 2.65 -12.20
CA LYS A 130 20.87 1.79 -13.37
C LYS A 130 19.42 1.31 -13.36
N PRO A 131 18.66 1.40 -14.47
CA PRO A 131 17.27 0.98 -14.54
C PRO A 131 17.02 -0.46 -14.09
N GLU A 132 17.95 -1.36 -14.39
CA GLU A 132 17.88 -2.78 -13.98
C GLU A 132 17.95 -2.95 -12.46
N TYR A 133 18.83 -2.21 -11.80
CA TYR A 133 18.99 -2.23 -10.35
C TYR A 133 17.75 -1.62 -9.65
N GLU A 134 17.23 -0.51 -10.19
CA GLU A 134 15.99 0.09 -9.67
C GLU A 134 14.83 -0.90 -9.75
N LYS A 135 14.68 -1.57 -10.91
CA LYS A 135 13.62 -2.56 -11.13
C LYS A 135 13.75 -3.76 -10.20
N GLN A 136 14.97 -4.30 -10.03
CA GLN A 136 15.21 -5.40 -9.11
C GLN A 136 14.85 -5.00 -7.67
N ARG A 137 15.35 -3.88 -7.17
CA ARG A 137 15.09 -3.39 -5.83
C ARG A 137 13.59 -3.11 -5.61
N LEU A 138 12.91 -2.54 -6.60
CA LEU A 138 11.47 -2.33 -6.56
C LEU A 138 10.72 -3.66 -6.45
N THR A 139 11.12 -4.68 -7.25
CA THR A 139 10.50 -6.00 -7.20
C THR A 139 10.65 -6.63 -5.82
N GLU A 140 11.86 -6.68 -5.28
CA GLU A 140 12.14 -7.23 -3.93
C GLU A 140 11.33 -6.51 -2.84
N SER A 141 11.19 -5.19 -2.93
CA SER A 141 10.44 -4.41 -1.97
C SER A 141 8.93 -4.66 -2.06
N ILE A 142 8.39 -4.82 -3.28
CA ILE A 142 6.99 -5.15 -3.52
C ILE A 142 6.68 -6.57 -3.03
N GLU A 143 7.51 -7.57 -3.37
CA GLU A 143 7.37 -8.95 -2.90
C GLU A 143 7.30 -9.00 -1.37
N ARG A 144 8.25 -8.35 -0.71
CA ARG A 144 8.29 -8.28 0.74
C ARG A 144 7.06 -7.58 1.33
N ALA A 145 6.53 -6.55 0.67
CA ALA A 145 5.32 -5.86 1.12
C ALA A 145 4.09 -6.76 1.02
N LEU A 146 3.94 -7.48 -0.09
CA LEU A 146 2.86 -8.42 -0.33
C LEU A 146 2.85 -9.59 0.67
N ASP A 147 4.02 -10.12 0.99
CA ASP A 147 4.18 -11.20 1.99
C ASP A 147 3.72 -10.75 3.39
N ILE A 148 4.05 -9.53 3.80
CA ILE A 148 3.71 -9.02 5.12
C ILE A 148 2.23 -8.71 5.26
N SER A 149 1.60 -8.19 4.20
CA SER A 149 0.19 -7.76 4.20
C SER A 149 -0.79 -8.84 3.76
N SER A 150 -0.30 -10.03 3.37
CA SER A 150 -1.11 -11.08 2.76
C SER A 150 -1.70 -10.69 1.40
N GLY A 151 -0.91 -10.00 0.58
CA GLY A 151 -1.21 -9.73 -0.83
C GLY A 151 -1.59 -8.30 -1.19
N GLU A 152 -1.35 -7.33 -0.31
CA GLU A 152 -1.58 -5.92 -0.61
C GLU A 152 -0.29 -5.09 -0.51
N VAL A 153 -0.12 -4.11 -1.37
CA VAL A 153 0.98 -3.13 -1.32
C VAL A 153 0.47 -1.74 -1.67
N ILE A 154 0.95 -0.74 -0.94
CA ILE A 154 0.70 0.67 -1.25
C ILE A 154 1.98 1.26 -1.80
N VAL A 155 1.92 1.81 -3.00
CA VAL A 155 2.94 2.67 -3.56
C VAL A 155 2.55 4.11 -3.30
N SER A 156 3.32 4.80 -2.48
CA SER A 156 3.04 6.17 -2.07
C SER A 156 4.01 7.11 -2.77
N ILE A 157 3.52 7.94 -3.70
CA ILE A 157 4.32 8.96 -4.38
C ILE A 157 4.50 10.15 -3.45
N VAL A 158 5.76 10.60 -3.29
CA VAL A 158 6.11 11.73 -2.43
C VAL A 158 6.20 13.00 -3.26
N THR A 159 5.26 13.93 -3.06
CA THR A 159 5.15 15.18 -3.81
C THR A 159 5.63 16.40 -3.03
N ASP A 160 6.19 16.20 -1.85
CA ASP A 160 6.79 17.27 -1.05
C ASP A 160 7.79 18.11 -1.87
N PRO A 161 7.86 19.45 -1.67
CA PRO A 161 8.68 20.34 -2.48
C PRO A 161 10.20 20.18 -2.29
N SER A 162 10.65 19.41 -1.29
CA SER A 162 12.08 19.18 -1.02
C SER A 162 12.80 18.44 -2.17
N PHE A 163 14.10 18.69 -2.36
CA PHE A 163 14.93 17.95 -3.34
C PHE A 163 15.32 16.56 -2.85
N SER A 164 15.55 16.40 -1.55
CA SER A 164 15.86 15.12 -0.90
C SER A 164 14.59 14.39 -0.51
N PHE A 165 14.72 13.10 -0.23
CA PHE A 165 13.64 12.32 0.34
C PHE A 165 13.40 12.83 1.78
N PRO A 166 12.21 13.35 2.13
CA PRO A 166 11.95 13.84 3.48
C PRO A 166 11.83 12.68 4.48
N ASP A 167 12.30 12.89 5.72
CA ASP A 167 12.15 11.90 6.79
C ASP A 167 10.69 11.63 7.13
N ASN A 168 9.87 12.67 7.11
CA ASN A 168 8.43 12.59 7.34
C ASN A 168 7.67 13.31 6.22
N PRO A 169 7.42 12.64 5.08
CA PRO A 169 6.67 13.22 3.96
C PRO A 169 5.26 13.59 4.39
N LYS A 170 4.78 14.76 3.95
CA LYS A 170 3.44 15.27 4.26
C LYS A 170 2.51 15.26 3.06
N GLN A 171 3.07 15.33 1.85
CA GLN A 171 2.31 15.33 0.61
C GLN A 171 2.53 13.98 -0.09
N LEU A 172 1.53 13.12 0.01
CA LEU A 172 1.57 11.74 -0.44
C LEU A 172 0.38 11.46 -1.34
N GLU A 173 0.65 10.71 -2.42
CA GLU A 173 -0.37 10.17 -3.31
C GLU A 173 -0.27 8.64 -3.27
N ASP A 174 -1.27 7.99 -2.65
CA ASP A 174 -1.27 6.56 -2.40
C ASP A 174 -1.98 5.79 -3.52
N HIS A 175 -1.31 4.76 -4.03
CA HIS A 175 -1.85 3.81 -4.99
C HIS A 175 -1.81 2.40 -4.39
N LEU A 176 -2.98 1.80 -4.20
CA LEU A 176 -3.13 0.44 -3.67
C LEU A 176 -3.11 -0.57 -4.80
N PHE A 177 -2.26 -1.58 -4.67
CA PHE A 177 -2.24 -2.77 -5.53
C PHE A 177 -2.53 -4.00 -4.69
N SER A 178 -3.18 -5.01 -5.30
CA SER A 178 -3.52 -6.26 -4.62
C SER A 178 -3.35 -7.47 -5.54
N GLN A 179 -2.80 -8.54 -4.98
CA GLN A 179 -2.77 -9.87 -5.62
C GLN A 179 -4.08 -10.63 -5.42
N ASN A 180 -4.90 -10.22 -4.46
CA ASN A 180 -6.13 -10.89 -4.10
C ASN A 180 -7.34 -10.04 -4.53
N LEU A 181 -8.37 -10.70 -5.03
CA LEU A 181 -9.71 -10.13 -5.13
C LEU A 181 -10.35 -10.23 -3.73
N SER A 182 -10.32 -9.16 -2.97
CA SER A 182 -11.02 -9.10 -1.68
C SER A 182 -12.26 -8.25 -1.77
#